data_d2a14d3835d6d91afe89c09176230bea
#
_entry.id   d2a14d3835d6d91afe89c09176230bea
#
_cell.length_a   1.000
_cell.length_b   1.000
_cell.length_c   1.000
_cell.angle_alpha   90.00
_cell.angle_beta   90.00
_cell.angle_gamma   90.00
#
_symmetry.space_group_name_H-M   'P 1'
#
loop_
_entity.id
_entity.type
_entity.pdbx_description
1 polymer ?
#
loop_
_entity_poly.entity_id
_entity_poly.type
_entity_poly.pdbx_seq_one_letter_code
_entity_poly.pdbx_strand_id
1 'polypeptide(L)'
;PTPDPNMSSLVWVTGTSEAEALMTDDDASFAARLQECFDETLGVVSDIGPRASFPVVGLTAKQLAANRTALIGEAAHAMAPIGAQGLNLSLRDGAALADAVAVALRNGRDPGGPYVLAQYARVRQLDVLSRTVGVDLLGRSLLTKLLPLQLARSAVLAGLGSIAPLKRMVMQAGLAPPADLPRLMRPIESTPA
;
A
#
# COMPACT_ATOMS: atom_id res chain seq x y z
N PRO A 1 -7.37 -13.48 -4.88
CA PRO A 1 -7.51 -14.89 -5.20
C PRO A 1 -7.09 -15.77 -4.02
N THR A 2 -7.81 -16.86 -3.84
CA THR A 2 -7.49 -17.91 -2.89
C THR A 2 -6.99 -19.14 -3.67
N PRO A 3 -6.53 -20.23 -3.01
CA PRO A 3 -6.22 -21.48 -3.71
C PRO A 3 -7.43 -22.10 -4.44
N ASP A 4 -8.65 -21.82 -3.97
CA ASP A 4 -9.87 -22.18 -4.69
C ASP A 4 -10.19 -21.11 -5.74
N PRO A 5 -10.30 -21.47 -7.04
CA PRO A 5 -10.57 -20.52 -8.12
C PRO A 5 -11.95 -19.84 -8.02
N ASN A 6 -12.89 -20.45 -7.28
CA ASN A 6 -14.23 -19.90 -7.07
C ASN A 6 -14.34 -19.06 -5.80
N MET A 7 -13.26 -18.94 -5.01
CA MET A 7 -13.23 -18.14 -3.80
C MET A 7 -12.34 -16.91 -3.95
N SER A 8 -12.76 -15.83 -3.34
CA SER A 8 -11.98 -14.59 -3.27
C SER A 8 -12.01 -14.00 -1.88
N SER A 9 -10.90 -13.41 -1.46
CA SER A 9 -10.86 -12.56 -0.28
C SER A 9 -11.16 -11.13 -0.72
N LEU A 10 -12.12 -10.50 -0.07
CA LEU A 10 -12.56 -9.14 -0.36
C LEU A 10 -12.08 -8.19 0.72
N VAL A 11 -11.59 -7.03 0.31
CA VAL A 11 -11.37 -5.86 1.18
C VAL A 11 -12.29 -4.75 0.69
N TRP A 12 -13.28 -4.40 1.51
CA TRP A 12 -14.23 -3.32 1.22
C TRP A 12 -13.92 -2.13 2.13
N VAL A 13 -13.50 -1.01 1.54
CA VAL A 13 -13.21 0.22 2.27
C VAL A 13 -14.39 1.18 2.10
N THR A 14 -15.01 1.56 3.21
CA THR A 14 -16.19 2.42 3.20
C THR A 14 -16.26 3.31 4.46
N GLY A 15 -17.28 4.15 4.58
CA GLY A 15 -17.52 4.96 5.78
C GLY A 15 -17.94 4.11 6.98
N THR A 16 -17.68 4.61 8.20
CA THR A 16 -17.93 3.86 9.45
C THR A 16 -19.37 3.37 9.58
N SER A 17 -20.35 4.23 9.33
CA SER A 17 -21.78 3.87 9.43
C SER A 17 -22.19 2.79 8.42
N GLU A 18 -21.63 2.81 7.23
CA GLU A 18 -21.88 1.79 6.21
C GLU A 18 -21.19 0.48 6.56
N ALA A 19 -19.96 0.54 7.09
CA ALA A 19 -19.25 -0.64 7.59
C ALA A 19 -20.04 -1.33 8.72
N GLU A 20 -20.60 -0.56 9.65
CA GLU A 20 -21.46 -1.07 10.72
C GLU A 20 -22.72 -1.76 10.16
N ALA A 21 -23.38 -1.15 9.17
CA ALA A 21 -24.53 -1.73 8.51
C ALA A 21 -24.16 -3.07 7.82
N LEU A 22 -23.06 -3.10 7.06
CA LEU A 22 -22.59 -4.31 6.38
C LEU A 22 -22.23 -5.44 7.35
N MET A 23 -21.79 -5.14 8.58
CA MET A 23 -21.51 -6.14 9.61
C MET A 23 -22.79 -6.71 10.24
N THR A 24 -23.91 -5.99 10.20
CA THR A 24 -25.21 -6.41 10.74
C THR A 24 -26.10 -7.09 9.70
N ASP A 25 -25.83 -6.90 8.41
CA ASP A 25 -26.58 -7.56 7.33
C ASP A 25 -26.47 -9.08 7.45
N ASP A 26 -27.54 -9.79 7.13
CA ASP A 26 -27.46 -11.23 6.87
C ASP A 26 -26.67 -11.52 5.58
N ASP A 27 -26.31 -12.77 5.37
CA ASP A 27 -25.46 -13.16 4.23
C ASP A 27 -26.13 -12.88 2.88
N ALA A 28 -27.44 -13.02 2.79
CA ALA A 28 -28.19 -12.74 1.56
C ALA A 28 -28.19 -11.24 1.23
N SER A 29 -28.46 -10.41 2.22
CA SER A 29 -28.44 -8.96 2.09
C SER A 29 -27.05 -8.44 1.76
N PHE A 30 -26.02 -8.99 2.41
CA PHE A 30 -24.63 -8.66 2.12
C PHE A 30 -24.22 -9.07 0.69
N ALA A 31 -24.58 -10.28 0.25
CA ALA A 31 -24.31 -10.77 -1.10
C ALA A 31 -24.98 -9.89 -2.17
N ALA A 32 -26.23 -9.46 -1.93
CA ALA A 32 -26.93 -8.55 -2.84
C ALA A 32 -26.21 -7.21 -2.99
N ARG A 33 -25.80 -6.57 -1.88
CA ARG A 33 -25.03 -5.33 -1.93
C ARG A 33 -23.68 -5.49 -2.62
N LEU A 34 -23.03 -6.63 -2.39
CA LEU A 34 -21.76 -6.92 -3.03
C LEU A 34 -21.94 -7.12 -4.54
N GLN A 35 -23.01 -7.81 -4.94
CA GLN A 35 -23.34 -8.02 -6.36
C GLN A 35 -23.55 -6.69 -7.10
N GLU A 36 -24.21 -5.72 -6.46
CA GLU A 36 -24.39 -4.37 -7.03
C GLU A 36 -23.06 -3.66 -7.30
N CYS A 37 -22.00 -3.94 -6.51
CA CYS A 37 -20.67 -3.33 -6.72
C CYS A 37 -19.90 -3.93 -7.89
N PHE A 38 -20.12 -5.22 -8.21
CA PHE A 38 -19.34 -5.95 -9.23
C PHE A 38 -20.11 -6.17 -10.53
N ASP A 39 -21.40 -5.85 -10.54
CA ASP A 39 -22.29 -6.18 -11.65
C ASP A 39 -22.21 -7.71 -11.94
N GLU A 40 -22.33 -8.15 -13.17
CA GLU A 40 -22.21 -9.56 -13.57
C GLU A 40 -20.79 -9.99 -13.94
N THR A 41 -19.83 -9.08 -13.83
CA THR A 41 -18.44 -9.29 -14.31
C THR A 41 -17.75 -10.50 -13.66
N LEU A 42 -18.06 -10.78 -12.39
CA LEU A 42 -17.45 -11.87 -11.62
C LEU A 42 -18.40 -13.06 -11.39
N GLY A 43 -19.57 -13.05 -12.04
CA GLY A 43 -20.62 -14.04 -11.81
C GLY A 43 -21.45 -13.74 -10.56
N VAL A 44 -22.24 -14.72 -10.13
CA VAL A 44 -23.13 -14.56 -8.98
C VAL A 44 -22.36 -14.78 -7.68
N VAL A 45 -22.53 -13.84 -6.76
CA VAL A 45 -21.95 -13.92 -5.41
C VAL A 45 -22.79 -14.89 -4.56
N SER A 46 -22.15 -15.91 -4.00
CA SER A 46 -22.75 -16.86 -3.06
C SER A 46 -21.77 -17.15 -1.91
N ASP A 47 -22.20 -17.88 -0.92
CA ASP A 47 -21.38 -18.43 0.15
C ASP A 47 -20.50 -17.41 0.85
N ILE A 48 -21.14 -16.47 1.53
CA ILE A 48 -20.46 -15.41 2.29
C ILE A 48 -19.73 -16.01 3.48
N GLY A 49 -18.40 -15.85 3.49
CA GLY A 49 -17.55 -16.28 4.59
C GLY A 49 -17.56 -15.29 5.78
N PRO A 50 -16.77 -15.57 6.81
CA PRO A 50 -16.67 -14.70 7.98
C PRO A 50 -16.27 -13.27 7.60
N ARG A 51 -16.93 -12.28 8.20
CA ARG A 51 -16.69 -10.87 8.02
C ARG A 51 -16.01 -10.27 9.26
N ALA A 52 -15.13 -9.32 9.06
CA ALA A 52 -14.53 -8.52 10.14
C ALA A 52 -14.40 -7.07 9.69
N SER A 53 -14.55 -6.13 10.62
CA SER A 53 -14.38 -4.70 10.36
C SER A 53 -13.25 -4.15 11.18
N PHE A 54 -12.40 -3.35 10.54
CA PHE A 54 -11.25 -2.72 11.18
C PHE A 54 -11.21 -1.23 10.81
N PRO A 55 -10.93 -0.33 11.76
CA PRO A 55 -10.74 1.07 11.43
C PRO A 55 -9.49 1.24 10.56
N VAL A 56 -9.63 1.95 9.45
CA VAL A 56 -8.49 2.31 8.61
C VAL A 56 -7.87 3.59 9.16
N VAL A 57 -6.71 3.46 9.78
CA VAL A 57 -5.97 4.59 10.36
C VAL A 57 -4.68 4.78 9.57
N GLY A 58 -4.52 5.97 8.98
CA GLY A 58 -3.23 6.40 8.45
C GLY A 58 -2.34 6.91 9.59
N LEU A 59 -1.13 6.37 9.72
CA LEU A 59 -0.15 6.80 10.71
C LEU A 59 1.23 6.86 10.07
N THR A 60 1.98 7.91 10.38
CA THR A 60 3.40 8.00 10.01
C THR A 60 4.17 8.50 11.22
N ALA A 61 5.20 7.77 11.61
CA ALA A 61 6.08 8.17 12.69
C ALA A 61 6.79 9.48 12.34
N LYS A 62 6.81 10.44 13.27
CA LYS A 62 7.50 11.71 13.06
C LYS A 62 9.01 11.54 12.90
N GLN A 63 9.55 10.49 13.50
CA GLN A 63 10.97 10.16 13.47
C GLN A 63 11.13 8.67 13.21
N LEU A 64 11.78 8.31 12.11
CA LEU A 64 11.97 6.91 11.71
C LEU A 64 13.12 6.21 12.42
N ALA A 65 14.05 6.98 12.99
CA ALA A 65 15.16 6.39 13.72
C ALA A 65 15.72 7.37 14.78
N ALA A 66 16.03 6.87 15.98
CA ALA A 66 16.65 7.58 17.07
C ALA A 66 17.20 6.59 18.12
N ASN A 67 18.15 7.03 18.95
CA ASN A 67 18.58 6.29 20.13
C ASN A 67 18.90 4.81 19.87
N ARG A 68 19.67 4.53 18.83
CA ARG A 68 20.06 3.17 18.39
C ARG A 68 18.87 2.31 17.93
N THR A 69 17.73 2.90 17.65
CA THR A 69 16.51 2.22 17.23
C THR A 69 16.09 2.74 15.86
N ALA A 70 15.65 1.86 14.97
CA ALA A 70 15.02 2.18 13.70
C ALA A 70 13.62 1.56 13.66
N LEU A 71 12.63 2.31 13.22
CA LEU A 71 11.27 1.85 13.00
C LEU A 71 11.14 1.34 11.56
N ILE A 72 10.49 0.20 11.37
CA ILE A 72 10.20 -0.39 10.06
C ILE A 72 8.75 -0.84 9.98
N GLY A 73 8.18 -0.87 8.77
CA GLY A 73 6.83 -1.37 8.54
C GLY A 73 5.78 -0.59 9.30
N GLU A 74 4.80 -1.27 9.88
CA GLU A 74 3.67 -0.65 10.56
C GLU A 74 4.06 0.14 11.81
N ALA A 75 5.21 -0.14 12.41
CA ALA A 75 5.76 0.69 13.49
C ALA A 75 6.22 2.07 12.99
N ALA A 76 6.61 2.17 11.72
CA ALA A 76 7.03 3.42 11.07
C ALA A 76 5.87 4.12 10.36
N HIS A 77 5.00 3.36 9.72
CA HIS A 77 3.88 3.87 8.92
C HIS A 77 2.77 2.81 8.79
N ALA A 78 1.55 3.22 9.05
CA ALA A 78 0.35 2.46 8.72
C ALA A 78 -0.45 3.23 7.65
N MET A 79 -1.01 2.53 6.69
CA MET A 79 -1.79 3.13 5.61
C MET A 79 -3.00 2.28 5.24
N ALA A 80 -3.98 2.89 4.60
CA ALA A 80 -5.12 2.18 4.07
C ALA A 80 -4.66 1.05 3.11
N PRO A 81 -5.32 -0.11 3.10
CA PRO A 81 -4.94 -1.27 2.26
C PRO A 81 -5.24 -1.05 0.77
N ILE A 82 -5.24 0.19 0.30
CA ILE A 82 -5.48 0.59 -1.08
C ILE A 82 -4.22 0.35 -1.89
N GLY A 83 -4.31 -0.54 -2.88
CA GLY A 83 -3.19 -0.85 -3.77
C GLY A 83 -2.08 -1.73 -3.16
N ALA A 84 -2.32 -2.39 -2.03
CA ALA A 84 -1.41 -3.35 -1.38
C ALA A 84 0.02 -2.81 -1.15
N GLN A 85 0.17 -1.49 -0.89
CA GLN A 85 1.47 -0.83 -0.77
C GLN A 85 2.16 -1.06 0.59
N GLY A 86 1.41 -1.37 1.65
CA GLY A 86 1.94 -1.48 3.01
C GLY A 86 3.07 -2.50 3.14
N LEU A 87 2.85 -3.73 2.68
CA LEU A 87 3.87 -4.80 2.71
C LEU A 87 5.11 -4.42 1.89
N ASN A 88 4.91 -3.90 0.68
CA ASN A 88 6.01 -3.51 -0.19
C ASN A 88 6.87 -2.40 0.42
N LEU A 89 6.23 -1.44 1.09
CA LEU A 89 6.93 -0.36 1.78
C LEU A 89 7.71 -0.89 2.98
N SER A 90 7.13 -1.82 3.75
CA SER A 90 7.77 -2.49 4.89
C SER A 90 9.00 -3.31 4.47
N LEU A 91 8.93 -4.03 3.36
CA LEU A 91 10.08 -4.76 2.81
C LEU A 91 11.21 -3.82 2.37
N ARG A 92 10.86 -2.65 1.82
CA ARG A 92 11.86 -1.62 1.48
C ARG A 92 12.52 -1.02 2.71
N ASP A 93 11.79 -0.85 3.81
CA ASP A 93 12.38 -0.38 5.07
C ASP A 93 13.43 -1.37 5.56
N GLY A 94 13.08 -2.65 5.62
CA GLY A 94 14.00 -3.71 6.02
C GLY A 94 15.25 -3.76 5.13
N ALA A 95 15.08 -3.70 3.82
CA ALA A 95 16.18 -3.73 2.86
C ALA A 95 17.08 -2.48 2.99
N ALA A 96 16.49 -1.29 3.14
CA ALA A 96 17.26 -0.05 3.30
C ALA A 96 18.04 -0.03 4.63
N LEU A 97 17.44 -0.53 5.72
CA LEU A 97 18.11 -0.65 7.00
C LEU A 97 19.26 -1.66 6.92
N ALA A 98 19.05 -2.83 6.30
CA ALA A 98 20.08 -3.83 6.10
C ALA A 98 21.27 -3.29 5.28
N ASP A 99 21.00 -2.52 4.23
CA ASP A 99 22.05 -1.86 3.44
C ASP A 99 22.84 -0.85 4.27
N ALA A 100 22.17 -0.01 5.05
CA ALA A 100 22.81 0.98 5.91
C ALA A 100 23.72 0.31 6.96
N VAL A 101 23.23 -0.75 7.62
CA VAL A 101 23.97 -1.55 8.59
C VAL A 101 25.18 -2.25 7.92
N ALA A 102 24.97 -2.90 6.78
CA ALA A 102 26.05 -3.60 6.08
C ALA A 102 27.17 -2.64 5.62
N VAL A 103 26.82 -1.43 5.17
CA VAL A 103 27.81 -0.40 4.83
C VAL A 103 28.58 0.06 6.07
N ALA A 104 27.89 0.26 7.20
CA ALA A 104 28.53 0.66 8.45
C ALA A 104 29.54 -0.38 8.92
N LEU A 105 29.15 -1.65 8.96
CA LEU A 105 30.02 -2.77 9.39
C LEU A 105 31.25 -2.91 8.49
N ARG A 106 31.10 -2.85 7.17
CA ARG A 106 32.24 -2.90 6.24
C ARG A 106 33.24 -1.76 6.43
N ASN A 107 32.78 -0.61 6.92
CA ASN A 107 33.62 0.55 7.18
C ASN A 107 34.07 0.65 8.65
N GLY A 108 33.90 -0.39 9.46
CA GLY A 108 34.26 -0.40 10.86
C GLY A 108 33.50 0.62 11.72
N ARG A 109 32.30 1.03 11.27
CA ARG A 109 31.45 2.01 11.98
C ARG A 109 30.41 1.30 12.82
N ASP A 110 29.97 1.97 13.88
CA ASP A 110 28.85 1.50 14.71
C ASP A 110 27.54 1.49 13.90
N PRO A 111 26.91 0.32 13.67
CA PRO A 111 25.67 0.21 12.89
C PRO A 111 24.46 0.90 13.56
N GLY A 112 24.48 1.07 14.87
CA GLY A 112 23.46 1.81 15.63
C GLY A 112 23.79 3.28 15.84
N GLY A 113 24.90 3.75 15.25
CA GLY A 113 25.36 5.13 15.41
C GLY A 113 24.45 6.16 14.70
N PRO A 114 24.49 7.41 15.15
CA PRO A 114 23.57 8.46 14.68
C PRO A 114 23.68 8.70 13.18
N TYR A 115 24.87 8.57 12.60
CA TYR A 115 25.07 8.73 11.17
C TYR A 115 24.31 7.68 10.34
N VAL A 116 24.38 6.40 10.76
CA VAL A 116 23.71 5.29 10.06
C VAL A 116 22.20 5.42 10.14
N LEU A 117 21.70 5.76 11.33
CA LEU A 117 20.29 5.99 11.58
C LEU A 117 19.76 7.19 10.77
N ALA A 118 20.52 8.28 10.70
CA ALA A 118 20.14 9.44 9.91
C ALA A 118 20.13 9.12 8.39
N GLN A 119 21.07 8.32 7.91
CA GLN A 119 21.10 7.89 6.51
C GLN A 119 19.87 7.02 6.18
N TYR A 120 19.54 6.06 7.03
CA TYR A 120 18.32 5.26 6.89
C TYR A 120 17.07 6.14 6.85
N ALA A 121 16.90 7.00 7.85
CA ALA A 121 15.73 7.88 7.94
C ALA A 121 15.59 8.78 6.71
N ARG A 122 16.68 9.37 6.23
CA ARG A 122 16.68 10.24 5.04
C ARG A 122 16.22 9.51 3.78
N VAL A 123 16.71 8.29 3.55
CA VAL A 123 16.35 7.49 2.37
C VAL A 123 14.87 7.09 2.42
N ARG A 124 14.37 6.74 3.62
CA ARG A 124 13.00 6.23 3.78
C ARG A 124 11.95 7.33 3.86
N GLN A 125 12.27 8.49 4.44
CA GLN A 125 11.30 9.55 4.73
C GLN A 125 10.54 10.03 3.48
N LEU A 126 11.24 10.24 2.36
CA LEU A 126 10.60 10.68 1.13
C LEU A 126 9.72 9.60 0.49
N ASP A 127 10.17 8.34 0.49
CA ASP A 127 9.41 7.22 -0.06
C ASP A 127 8.16 6.95 0.80
N VAL A 128 8.28 6.93 2.12
CA VAL A 128 7.16 6.79 3.05
C VAL A 128 6.17 7.94 2.87
N LEU A 129 6.64 9.19 2.91
CA LEU A 129 5.78 10.37 2.82
C LEU A 129 5.02 10.42 1.49
N SER A 130 5.70 10.22 0.36
CA SER A 130 5.05 10.28 -0.95
C SER A 130 3.95 9.23 -1.11
N ARG A 131 4.18 8.02 -0.60
CA ARG A 131 3.20 6.93 -0.68
C ARG A 131 2.05 7.09 0.30
N THR A 132 2.33 7.46 1.54
CA THR A 132 1.28 7.69 2.54
C THR A 132 0.36 8.84 2.12
N VAL A 133 0.90 9.96 1.62
CA VAL A 133 0.10 11.06 1.08
C VAL A 133 -0.68 10.62 -0.16
N GLY A 134 -0.05 9.90 -1.08
CA GLY A 134 -0.72 9.40 -2.28
C GLY A 134 -1.89 8.46 -1.98
N VAL A 135 -1.70 7.52 -1.06
CA VAL A 135 -2.76 6.58 -0.63
C VAL A 135 -3.87 7.31 0.13
N ASP A 136 -3.54 8.28 1.00
CA ASP A 136 -4.54 9.08 1.74
C ASP A 136 -5.39 9.94 0.79
N LEU A 137 -4.77 10.62 -0.16
CA LEU A 137 -5.48 11.40 -1.18
C LEU A 137 -6.40 10.52 -2.03
N LEU A 138 -5.89 9.36 -2.46
CA LEU A 138 -6.69 8.39 -3.22
C LEU A 138 -7.86 7.89 -2.38
N GLY A 139 -7.63 7.47 -1.15
CA GLY A 139 -8.67 7.00 -0.23
C GLY A 139 -9.76 8.05 -0.01
N ARG A 140 -9.38 9.29 0.29
CA ARG A 140 -10.35 10.40 0.43
C ARG A 140 -11.12 10.67 -0.86
N SER A 141 -10.47 10.60 -2.02
CA SER A 141 -11.14 10.78 -3.30
C SER A 141 -12.15 9.67 -3.60
N LEU A 142 -11.89 8.44 -3.17
CA LEU A 142 -12.80 7.31 -3.35
C LEU A 142 -14.03 7.40 -2.45
N LEU A 143 -13.86 7.88 -1.22
CA LEU A 143 -14.93 7.99 -0.23
C LEU A 143 -15.77 9.28 -0.37
N THR A 144 -15.34 10.23 -1.22
CA THR A 144 -16.09 11.48 -1.38
C THR A 144 -17.40 11.27 -2.14
N LYS A 145 -18.47 11.90 -1.64
CA LYS A 145 -19.78 11.97 -2.30
C LYS A 145 -19.95 13.23 -3.18
N LEU A 146 -18.93 14.11 -3.24
CA LEU A 146 -18.99 15.35 -4.02
C LEU A 146 -18.88 15.04 -5.53
N LEU A 147 -19.96 15.29 -6.26
CA LEU A 147 -20.06 15.01 -7.70
C LEU A 147 -18.92 15.61 -8.54
N PRO A 148 -18.47 16.87 -8.33
CA PRO A 148 -17.36 17.42 -9.10
C PRO A 148 -16.05 16.63 -8.93
N LEU A 149 -15.78 16.14 -7.71
CA LEU A 149 -14.58 15.33 -7.44
C LEU A 149 -14.68 13.93 -8.04
N GLN A 150 -15.89 13.35 -8.06
CA GLN A 150 -16.13 12.06 -8.73
C GLN A 150 -15.90 12.17 -10.24
N LEU A 151 -16.43 13.22 -10.86
CA LEU A 151 -16.25 13.49 -12.30
C LEU A 151 -14.79 13.75 -12.64
N ALA A 152 -14.10 14.57 -11.85
CA ALA A 152 -12.67 14.82 -12.03
C ALA A 152 -11.85 13.53 -11.92
N ARG A 153 -12.12 12.68 -10.91
CA ARG A 153 -11.47 11.37 -10.76
C ARG A 153 -11.74 10.47 -11.96
N SER A 154 -13.00 10.38 -12.40
CA SER A 154 -13.38 9.55 -13.55
C SER A 154 -12.67 10.01 -14.83
N ALA A 155 -12.58 11.32 -15.05
CA ALA A 155 -11.85 11.89 -16.17
C ALA A 155 -10.34 11.59 -16.12
N VAL A 156 -9.72 11.71 -14.94
CA VAL A 156 -8.31 11.34 -14.73
C VAL A 156 -8.08 9.86 -14.99
N LEU A 157 -8.92 8.97 -14.45
CA LEU A 157 -8.81 7.53 -14.65
C LEU A 157 -9.02 7.13 -16.12
N ALA A 158 -10.00 7.74 -16.79
CA ALA A 158 -10.24 7.52 -18.23
C ALA A 158 -9.04 8.00 -19.06
N GLY A 159 -8.49 9.17 -18.76
CA GLY A 159 -7.28 9.68 -19.40
C GLY A 159 -6.06 8.78 -19.18
N LEU A 160 -5.85 8.31 -17.94
CA LEU A 160 -4.79 7.34 -17.62
C LEU A 160 -4.99 6.00 -18.37
N GLY A 161 -6.23 5.53 -18.49
CA GLY A 161 -6.56 4.31 -19.23
C GLY A 161 -6.31 4.43 -20.74
N SER A 162 -6.55 5.61 -21.31
CA SER A 162 -6.50 5.87 -22.75
C SER A 162 -5.09 6.18 -23.27
N ILE A 163 -4.19 6.73 -22.42
CA ILE A 163 -2.85 7.15 -22.81
C ILE A 163 -1.83 6.10 -22.37
N ALA A 164 -1.47 5.19 -23.25
CA ALA A 164 -0.58 4.07 -22.96
C ALA A 164 0.75 4.43 -22.26
N PRO A 165 1.51 5.48 -22.66
CA PRO A 165 2.73 5.87 -21.95
C PRO A 165 2.45 6.36 -20.53
N LEU A 166 1.37 7.10 -20.30
CA LEU A 166 1.00 7.59 -18.97
C LEU A 166 0.57 6.43 -18.07
N LYS A 167 -0.23 5.49 -18.59
CA LYS A 167 -0.59 4.26 -17.90
C LYS A 167 0.65 3.48 -17.46
N ARG A 168 1.62 3.27 -18.36
CA ARG A 168 2.88 2.58 -18.03
C ARG A 168 3.66 3.32 -16.95
N MET A 169 3.77 4.64 -17.06
CA MET A 169 4.48 5.46 -16.06
C MET A 169 3.84 5.34 -14.68
N VAL A 170 2.52 5.41 -14.56
CA VAL A 170 1.79 5.26 -13.28
C VAL A 170 1.90 3.83 -12.75
N MET A 171 1.78 2.81 -13.60
CA MET A 171 1.99 1.42 -13.20
C MET A 171 3.43 1.19 -12.74
N GLN A 172 4.42 1.74 -13.42
CA GLN A 172 5.81 1.65 -13.01
C GLN A 172 6.05 2.40 -11.70
N ALA A 173 5.50 3.58 -11.50
CA ALA A 173 5.60 4.31 -10.23
C ALA A 173 4.95 3.55 -9.06
N GLY A 174 3.86 2.79 -9.32
CA GLY A 174 3.20 1.94 -8.32
C GLY A 174 3.93 0.63 -8.05
N LEU A 175 4.45 -0.01 -9.07
CA LEU A 175 5.07 -1.34 -9.03
C LEU A 175 6.59 -1.28 -9.01
N ALA A 176 7.17 -0.35 -9.78
CA ALA A 176 8.62 -0.19 -9.82
C ALA A 176 9.06 0.68 -8.64
N PRO A 177 10.16 0.30 -8.06
CA PRO A 177 10.80 1.12 -7.05
C PRO A 177 11.43 2.36 -7.69
N PRO A 178 11.66 3.42 -6.89
CA PRO A 178 12.47 4.55 -7.32
C PRO A 178 13.87 4.08 -7.77
N ALA A 179 14.57 4.90 -8.55
CA ALA A 179 15.86 4.58 -9.16
C ALA A 179 16.91 4.05 -8.16
N ASP A 180 16.78 4.37 -6.87
CA ASP A 180 17.68 3.93 -5.79
C ASP A 180 17.10 2.78 -4.97
N LEU A 181 16.95 1.60 -5.60
CA LEU A 181 16.61 0.37 -4.88
C LEU A 181 17.70 -0.02 -3.89
N PRO A 182 17.31 -0.42 -2.65
CA PRO A 182 18.19 -1.15 -1.77
C PRO A 182 18.79 -2.37 -2.47
N ARG A 183 20.04 -2.71 -2.15
CA ARG A 183 20.78 -3.79 -2.84
C ARG A 183 20.03 -5.12 -2.82
N LEU A 184 19.41 -5.45 -1.69
CA LEU A 184 18.61 -6.67 -1.53
C LEU A 184 17.35 -6.75 -2.40
N MET A 185 16.94 -5.64 -3.00
CA MET A 185 15.78 -5.57 -3.89
C MET A 185 16.15 -5.39 -5.37
N ARG A 186 17.43 -5.35 -5.69
CA ARG A 186 17.90 -5.32 -7.07
C ARG A 186 17.85 -6.72 -7.69
N PRO A 187 17.56 -6.83 -8.99
CA PRO A 187 17.68 -8.11 -9.69
C PRO A 187 19.07 -8.70 -9.46
N ILE A 188 19.14 -9.99 -9.21
CA ILE A 188 20.41 -10.71 -9.20
C ILE A 188 20.90 -10.71 -10.65
N GLU A 189 21.98 -10.01 -10.93
CA GLU A 189 22.64 -10.13 -12.23
C GLU A 189 23.04 -11.59 -12.38
N SER A 190 22.36 -12.31 -13.28
CA SER A 190 22.77 -13.66 -13.65
C SER A 190 24.16 -13.54 -14.26
N THR A 191 25.18 -13.99 -13.55
CA THR A 191 26.51 -14.18 -14.13
C THR A 191 26.32 -15.07 -15.34
N PRO A 192 26.70 -14.64 -16.56
CA PRO A 192 26.68 -15.55 -17.70
C PRO A 192 27.59 -16.70 -17.42
N ALA A 193 27.05 -17.92 -17.59
CA ALA A 193 27.80 -19.17 -17.45
C ALA A 193 28.90 -19.32 -18.52
#